data_b6bae585c51601cdba0f474ff7f03320
#
_entry.id   b6bae585c51601cdba0f474ff7f03320
#
_cell.length_a   1.000
_cell.length_b   1.000
_cell.length_c   1.000
_cell.angle_alpha   90.00
_cell.angle_beta   90.00
_cell.angle_gamma   90.00
#
_symmetry.space_group_name_H-M   'P 1'
#
loop_
_entity.id
_entity.type
_entity.pdbx_description
1 polymer ?
#
loop_
_entity_poly.entity_id
_entity_poly.type
_entity_poly.pdbx_seq_one_letter_code
_entity_poly.pdbx_strand_id
1 'polypeptide(L)'
;MNIWVMTGSYDGDQFASSHLTEKGAVLAAIGDLLELLGVEDEKTAKAVQGYHHLDEVVFEWDLVKLRDKPRDELWPIFHEWAELTWDSGTYNVEVIKTELAA
;
A
#
# COMPACT_ATOMS: atom_id res chain seq x y z
N MET A 1 2.09 -4.33 -25.36
CA MET A 1 2.81 -4.19 -24.09
C MET A 1 1.81 -4.29 -22.93
N ASN A 2 2.09 -5.15 -21.98
CA ASN A 2 1.26 -5.24 -20.78
C ASN A 2 1.70 -4.20 -19.76
N ILE A 3 0.72 -3.54 -19.14
CA ILE A 3 0.94 -2.65 -18.00
C ILE A 3 0.03 -3.06 -16.86
N TRP A 4 0.40 -2.65 -15.69
CA TRP A 4 -0.36 -2.87 -14.46
C TRP A 4 -0.85 -1.52 -13.96
N VAL A 5 -2.15 -1.41 -13.74
CA VAL A 5 -2.78 -0.18 -13.26
C VAL A 5 -3.23 -0.40 -11.82
N MET A 6 -2.72 0.40 -10.92
CA MET A 6 -3.20 0.47 -9.56
C MET A 6 -4.25 1.59 -9.49
N THR A 7 -5.45 1.26 -9.03
CA THR A 7 -6.50 2.25 -8.78
C THR A 7 -6.97 2.12 -7.34
N GLY A 8 -7.32 3.22 -6.74
CA GLY A 8 -7.82 3.19 -5.39
C GLY A 8 -8.71 4.37 -5.08
N SER A 9 -9.39 4.27 -3.93
CA SER A 9 -10.20 5.35 -3.39
C SER A 9 -10.15 5.34 -1.87
N TYR A 10 -10.18 6.52 -1.29
CA TYR A 10 -10.27 6.71 0.14
C TYR A 10 -11.16 7.91 0.43
N ASP A 11 -12.22 7.66 1.19
CA ASP A 11 -13.15 8.71 1.65
C ASP A 11 -13.63 9.65 0.51
N GLY A 12 -13.88 9.06 -0.66
CA GLY A 12 -14.35 9.81 -1.84
C GLY A 12 -13.27 10.31 -2.78
N ASP A 13 -12.01 10.33 -2.34
CA ASP A 13 -10.88 10.69 -3.21
C ASP A 13 -10.44 9.49 -4.02
N GLN A 14 -10.16 9.70 -5.30
CA GLN A 14 -9.70 8.64 -6.21
C GLN A 14 -8.27 8.90 -6.65
N PHE A 15 -7.51 7.81 -6.80
CA PHE A 15 -6.14 7.87 -7.28
C PHE A 15 -5.83 6.67 -8.18
N ALA A 16 -4.86 6.85 -9.07
CA ALA A 16 -4.44 5.81 -9.99
C ALA A 16 -2.98 6.02 -10.41
N SER A 17 -2.30 4.91 -10.73
CA SER A 17 -0.97 4.95 -11.32
C SER A 17 -0.76 3.75 -12.24
N SER A 18 0.18 3.90 -13.20
CA SER A 18 0.52 2.85 -14.16
C SER A 18 1.93 2.35 -13.94
N HIS A 19 2.13 1.04 -14.09
CA HIS A 19 3.40 0.39 -13.80
C HIS A 19 3.71 -0.69 -14.82
N LEU A 20 5.00 -0.95 -15.04
CA LEU A 20 5.45 -1.99 -15.97
C LEU A 20 5.39 -3.39 -15.35
N THR A 21 5.28 -3.49 -14.02
CA THR A 21 5.21 -4.75 -13.30
C THR A 21 4.10 -4.73 -12.28
N GLU A 22 3.54 -5.91 -11.97
CA GLU A 22 2.57 -6.05 -10.90
C GLU A 22 3.17 -5.65 -9.54
N LYS A 23 4.41 -6.08 -9.29
CA LYS A 23 5.14 -5.72 -8.08
C LYS A 23 5.23 -4.20 -7.92
N GLY A 24 5.52 -3.47 -8.99
CA GLY A 24 5.57 -2.01 -8.98
C GLY A 24 4.23 -1.39 -8.60
N ALA A 25 3.13 -1.93 -9.13
CA ALA A 25 1.78 -1.47 -8.79
C ALA A 25 1.44 -1.73 -7.32
N VAL A 26 1.78 -2.90 -6.79
CA VAL A 26 1.54 -3.25 -5.39
C VAL A 26 2.38 -2.36 -4.46
N LEU A 27 3.65 -2.10 -4.80
CA LEU A 27 4.51 -1.19 -4.03
C LEU A 27 3.95 0.23 -4.02
N ALA A 28 3.39 0.70 -5.14
CA ALA A 28 2.73 2.01 -5.19
C ALA A 28 1.52 2.05 -4.26
N ALA A 29 0.72 0.99 -4.22
CA ALA A 29 -0.41 0.89 -3.31
C ALA A 29 0.03 0.96 -1.84
N ILE A 30 1.09 0.24 -1.48
CA ILE A 30 1.65 0.29 -0.13
C ILE A 30 2.17 1.70 0.20
N GLY A 31 2.89 2.33 -0.73
CA GLY A 31 3.41 3.67 -0.55
C GLY A 31 2.32 4.69 -0.29
N ASP A 32 1.25 4.66 -1.07
CA ASP A 32 0.09 5.55 -0.90
C ASP A 32 -0.60 5.31 0.44
N LEU A 33 -0.73 4.05 0.85
CA LEU A 33 -1.31 3.68 2.13
C LEU A 33 -0.48 4.19 3.31
N LEU A 34 0.84 4.02 3.26
CA LEU A 34 1.73 4.52 4.30
C LEU A 34 1.67 6.05 4.39
N GLU A 35 1.60 6.74 3.26
CA GLU A 35 1.43 8.18 3.23
C GLU A 35 0.10 8.60 3.87
N LEU A 36 -0.98 7.90 3.55
CA LEU A 36 -2.29 8.14 4.15
C LEU A 36 -2.27 7.98 5.67
N LEU A 37 -1.55 6.98 6.17
CA LEU A 37 -1.39 6.73 7.60
C LEU A 37 -0.38 7.65 8.28
N GLY A 38 0.37 8.45 7.51
CA GLY A 38 1.39 9.34 8.04
C GLY A 38 2.69 8.64 8.40
N VAL A 39 2.97 7.47 7.81
CA VAL A 39 4.18 6.71 8.08
C VAL A 39 5.27 7.10 7.10
N GLU A 40 6.35 7.72 7.60
CA GLU A 40 7.50 8.15 6.80
C GLU A 40 8.80 7.48 7.27
N ASP A 41 8.86 7.08 8.54
CA ASP A 41 10.05 6.54 9.17
C ASP A 41 9.66 5.62 10.34
N GLU A 42 10.66 5.09 11.05
CA GLU A 42 10.43 4.23 12.20
C GLU A 42 9.63 4.93 13.31
N LYS A 43 9.90 6.20 13.54
CA LYS A 43 9.22 6.98 14.58
C LYS A 43 7.73 7.11 14.29
N THR A 44 7.37 7.46 13.06
CA THR A 44 5.96 7.61 12.66
C THR A 44 5.26 6.26 12.59
N ALA A 45 5.96 5.20 12.17
CA ALA A 45 5.41 3.85 12.18
C ALA A 45 5.04 3.42 13.62
N LYS A 46 5.92 3.66 14.58
CA LYS A 46 5.66 3.38 15.99
C LYS A 46 4.50 4.21 16.53
N ALA A 47 4.38 5.47 16.12
CA ALA A 47 3.28 6.33 16.51
C ALA A 47 1.93 5.80 16.02
N VAL A 48 1.84 5.35 14.78
CA VAL A 48 0.64 4.74 14.21
C VAL A 48 0.29 3.45 14.96
N GLN A 49 1.27 2.61 15.22
CA GLN A 49 1.07 1.38 15.96
C GLN A 49 0.56 1.65 17.38
N GLY A 50 1.13 2.63 18.06
CA GLY A 50 0.69 3.03 19.41
C GLY A 50 -0.73 3.56 19.41
N TYR A 51 -1.09 4.38 18.41
CA TYR A 51 -2.45 4.90 18.27
C TYR A 51 -3.49 3.78 18.13
N HIS A 52 -3.15 2.71 17.40
CA HIS A 52 -4.02 1.55 17.20
C HIS A 52 -3.84 0.46 18.25
N HIS A 53 -3.10 0.73 19.33
CA HIS A 53 -2.85 -0.21 20.43
C HIS A 53 -2.18 -1.53 19.99
N LEU A 54 -1.26 -1.45 19.03
CA LEU A 54 -0.50 -2.61 18.57
C LEU A 54 0.78 -2.72 19.40
N ASP A 55 0.96 -3.86 20.08
CA ASP A 55 2.08 -4.06 21.00
C ASP A 55 3.40 -4.35 20.27
N GLU A 56 3.36 -4.83 19.04
CA GLU A 56 4.53 -5.20 18.27
C GLU A 56 4.51 -4.60 16.88
N VAL A 57 5.71 -4.36 16.33
CA VAL A 57 5.87 -4.01 14.91
C VAL A 57 5.68 -5.29 14.09
N VAL A 58 4.43 -5.59 13.75
CA VAL A 58 4.09 -6.80 13.00
C VAL A 58 4.27 -6.60 11.50
N PHE A 59 4.23 -5.36 11.03
CA PHE A 59 4.19 -5.05 9.60
C PHE A 59 5.48 -4.38 9.14
N GLU A 60 5.92 -4.73 7.95
CA GLU A 60 7.02 -4.01 7.31
C GLU A 60 6.50 -2.70 6.72
N TRP A 61 7.08 -1.59 7.11
CA TRP A 61 6.72 -0.25 6.63
C TRP A 61 7.81 0.37 5.74
N ASP A 62 9.02 -0.18 5.76
CA ASP A 62 10.15 0.39 5.04
C ASP A 62 10.09 0.00 3.56
N LEU A 63 9.78 0.95 2.69
CA LEU A 63 9.67 0.73 1.25
C LEU A 63 10.98 0.23 0.63
N VAL A 64 12.13 0.57 1.19
CA VAL A 64 13.43 0.10 0.70
C VAL A 64 13.54 -1.41 0.89
N LYS A 65 13.15 -1.89 2.05
CA LYS A 65 13.11 -3.34 2.35
C LYS A 65 12.03 -4.04 1.55
N LEU A 66 10.88 -3.41 1.38
CA LEU A 66 9.75 -3.98 0.64
C LEU A 66 10.08 -4.20 -0.84
N ARG A 67 10.94 -3.39 -1.44
CA ARG A 67 11.36 -3.56 -2.83
C ARG A 67 12.04 -4.89 -3.10
N ASP A 68 12.68 -5.47 -2.10
CA ASP A 68 13.40 -6.75 -2.23
C ASP A 68 12.50 -7.95 -2.00
N LYS A 69 11.26 -7.75 -1.55
CA LYS A 69 10.31 -8.83 -1.31
C LYS A 69 9.59 -9.23 -2.58
N PRO A 70 9.28 -10.53 -2.77
CA PRO A 70 8.46 -10.97 -3.90
C PRO A 70 7.02 -10.45 -3.77
N ARG A 71 6.34 -10.30 -4.90
CA ARG A 71 4.97 -9.80 -4.97
C ARG A 71 4.01 -10.54 -4.02
N ASP A 72 4.16 -11.85 -3.88
CA ASP A 72 3.27 -12.67 -3.05
C ASP A 72 3.39 -12.35 -1.56
N GLU A 73 4.50 -11.76 -1.12
CA GLU A 73 4.69 -11.31 0.27
C GLU A 73 4.19 -9.88 0.49
N LEU A 74 4.04 -9.09 -0.57
CA LEU A 74 3.65 -7.69 -0.47
C LEU A 74 2.16 -7.51 -0.21
N TRP A 75 1.30 -8.30 -0.84
CA TRP A 75 -0.14 -8.21 -0.66
C TRP A 75 -0.58 -8.44 0.80
N PRO A 76 -0.09 -9.47 1.51
CA PRO A 76 -0.42 -9.62 2.93
C PRO A 76 -0.02 -8.40 3.77
N ILE A 77 1.16 -7.81 3.50
CA ILE A 77 1.62 -6.59 4.20
C ILE A 77 0.67 -5.43 3.92
N PHE A 78 0.30 -5.23 2.65
CA PHE A 78 -0.67 -4.20 2.28
C PHE A 78 -1.99 -4.36 3.05
N HIS A 79 -2.55 -5.57 3.08
CA HIS A 79 -3.84 -5.82 3.74
C HIS A 79 -3.77 -5.58 5.24
N GLU A 80 -2.68 -5.95 5.90
CA GLU A 80 -2.52 -5.71 7.33
C GLU A 80 -2.48 -4.21 7.66
N TRP A 81 -1.74 -3.42 6.89
CA TRP A 81 -1.72 -1.98 7.07
C TRP A 81 -3.05 -1.32 6.69
N ALA A 82 -3.72 -1.83 5.65
CA ALA A 82 -5.00 -1.28 5.20
C ALA A 82 -6.09 -1.41 6.25
N GLU A 83 -6.07 -2.47 7.06
CA GLU A 83 -7.04 -2.65 8.14
C GLU A 83 -7.02 -1.48 9.14
N LEU A 84 -5.89 -0.81 9.29
CA LEU A 84 -5.77 0.33 10.20
C LEU A 84 -6.56 1.55 9.71
N THR A 85 -6.95 1.59 8.45
CA THR A 85 -7.73 2.71 7.89
C THR A 85 -9.23 2.61 8.18
N TRP A 86 -9.72 1.45 8.63
CA TRP A 86 -11.16 1.23 8.81
C TRP A 86 -11.79 2.17 9.82
N ASP A 87 -11.05 2.60 10.83
CA ASP A 87 -11.53 3.55 11.83
C ASP A 87 -11.64 4.98 11.29
N SER A 88 -10.99 5.29 10.17
CA SER A 88 -10.90 6.65 9.62
C SER A 88 -11.54 6.82 8.25
N GLY A 89 -11.97 5.73 7.59
CA GLY A 89 -12.62 5.80 6.28
C GLY A 89 -12.57 4.48 5.54
N THR A 90 -13.10 4.47 4.31
CA THR A 90 -13.08 3.30 3.44
C THR A 90 -11.92 3.41 2.46
N TYR A 91 -11.03 2.43 2.49
CA TYR A 91 -9.87 2.35 1.62
C TYR A 91 -9.99 1.13 0.71
N ASN A 92 -10.10 1.37 -0.60
CA ASN A 92 -10.21 0.33 -1.61
C ASN A 92 -9.10 0.48 -2.63
N VAL A 93 -8.43 -0.62 -2.95
CA VAL A 93 -7.38 -0.65 -3.96
C VAL A 93 -7.54 -1.88 -4.84
N GLU A 94 -7.37 -1.68 -6.14
CA GLU A 94 -7.31 -2.75 -7.14
C GLU A 94 -6.05 -2.60 -7.98
N VAL A 95 -5.48 -3.75 -8.35
CA VAL A 95 -4.39 -3.80 -9.33
C VAL A 95 -4.87 -4.63 -10.50
N ILE A 96 -4.92 -4.02 -11.67
CA ILE A 96 -5.47 -4.60 -12.88
C ILE A 96 -4.38 -4.67 -13.96
N LYS A 97 -4.24 -5.84 -14.57
CA LYS A 97 -3.40 -5.98 -15.75
C LYS A 97 -4.18 -5.52 -16.98
N THR A 98 -3.59 -4.64 -17.76
CA THR A 98 -4.18 -4.20 -19.02
C THR A 98 -3.14 -4.21 -20.13
N GLU A 99 -3.58 -4.29 -21.37
CA GLU A 99 -2.71 -4.28 -22.54
C GLU A 99 -2.83 -2.93 -23.24
N LEU A 100 -1.67 -2.29 -23.46
CA LEU A 100 -1.64 -1.09 -24.29
C LEU A 100 -1.78 -1.48 -25.74
N ALA A 101 -2.78 -0.92 -26.41
CA ALA A 101 -2.90 -1.02 -27.85
C ALA A 101 -1.71 -0.34 -28.52
N ALA A 102 -1.11 -1.03 -29.45
CA ALA A 102 0.01 -0.45 -30.19
C ALA A 102 -0.47 0.66 -31.13
#